data_e704d21933a121f4bad72a17b46928f7
#
_entry.id   e704d21933a121f4bad72a17b46928f7
#
_cell.length_a   1.000
_cell.length_b   1.000
_cell.length_c   1.000
_cell.angle_alpha   90.00
_cell.angle_beta   90.00
_cell.angle_gamma   90.00
#
_symmetry.space_group_name_H-M   'P 1'
#
loop_
_entity.id
_entity.type
_entity.pdbx_description
1 polymer ?
#
loop_
_entity_poly.entity_id
_entity_poly.type
_entity_poly.pdbx_seq_one_letter_code
_entity_poly.pdbx_strand_id
1 'polypeptide(L)'
;MSPRTPVSATRGRLVVISGPSGVGKDTVLRELFRIAPRLGYSISYTTRPPRPGEVDGTSYSFVDEATFLLMAQRREFLEYAQVHGHWYGTAEARVREGLDRGLDMVLKIDVQGAAWIRPRVEGAIFVFLLPPSLEELRRRLTERATESPDTLELRWQNAQQEMAQQDLYDHRVVNGDVHEAARAILDIIDRSPRPGDAARSGGAPSAPTEVTKP
;
A
#
# COMPACT_ATOMS: atom_id res chain seq x y z
N MET A 1 23.01 -36.43 17.53
CA MET A 1 22.34 -35.14 17.39
C MET A 1 21.84 -35.05 15.93
N SER A 2 20.55 -35.24 15.71
CA SER A 2 19.96 -35.12 14.38
C SER A 2 19.93 -33.65 13.94
N PRO A 3 20.29 -33.32 12.69
CA PRO A 3 20.19 -31.96 12.20
C PRO A 3 18.73 -31.53 12.17
N ARG A 4 18.44 -30.42 12.87
CA ARG A 4 17.11 -29.78 12.78
C ARG A 4 16.94 -29.29 11.33
N THR A 5 15.99 -29.88 10.62
CA THR A 5 15.54 -29.38 9.32
C THR A 5 15.16 -27.91 9.47
N PRO A 6 15.72 -26.98 8.65
CA PRO A 6 15.31 -25.60 8.72
C PRO A 6 13.82 -25.53 8.38
N VAL A 7 13.03 -24.98 9.30
CA VAL A 7 11.64 -24.59 9.03
C VAL A 7 11.73 -23.58 7.90
N SER A 8 11.21 -23.93 6.71
CA SER A 8 11.07 -23.00 5.60
C SER A 8 10.33 -21.78 6.12
N ALA A 9 11.02 -20.67 6.25
CA ALA A 9 10.40 -19.42 6.64
C ALA A 9 9.35 -19.11 5.57
N THR A 10 8.08 -19.06 5.98
CA THR A 10 7.01 -18.64 5.06
C THR A 10 7.31 -17.21 4.63
N ARG A 11 7.37 -16.97 3.33
CA ARG A 11 7.58 -15.64 2.75
C ARG A 11 6.51 -14.68 3.27
N GLY A 12 6.88 -13.45 3.57
CA GLY A 12 5.94 -12.41 3.96
C GLY A 12 4.99 -12.02 2.82
N ARG A 13 3.94 -11.27 3.15
CA ARG A 13 2.94 -10.77 2.19
C ARG A 13 3.21 -9.32 1.84
N LEU A 14 2.85 -8.94 0.62
CA LEU A 14 2.81 -7.55 0.22
C LEU A 14 1.43 -6.96 0.56
N VAL A 15 1.42 -5.83 1.26
CA VAL A 15 0.20 -5.10 1.62
C VAL A 15 0.27 -3.72 0.98
N VAL A 16 -0.63 -3.44 0.07
CA VAL A 16 -0.72 -2.17 -0.66
C VAL A 16 -1.84 -1.33 -0.06
N ILE A 17 -1.50 -0.16 0.46
CA ILE A 17 -2.47 0.78 1.02
C ILE A 17 -2.49 2.03 0.15
N SER A 18 -3.65 2.26 -0.48
CA SER A 18 -3.91 3.45 -1.30
C SER A 18 -5.16 4.19 -0.81
N GLY A 19 -5.49 5.24 -1.48
CA GLY A 19 -6.64 6.08 -1.19
C GLY A 19 -6.38 7.51 -1.63
N PRO A 20 -7.39 8.37 -1.67
CA PRO A 20 -7.28 9.72 -2.23
C PRO A 20 -6.29 10.58 -1.46
N SER A 21 -5.78 11.60 -2.17
CA SER A 21 -5.01 12.68 -1.53
C SER A 21 -5.85 13.28 -0.39
N GLY A 22 -5.22 13.53 0.76
CA GLY A 22 -5.93 14.10 1.92
C GLY A 22 -6.66 13.10 2.82
N VAL A 23 -6.81 11.81 2.45
CA VAL A 23 -7.55 10.81 3.25
C VAL A 23 -6.90 10.49 4.60
N GLY A 24 -5.60 10.80 4.79
CA GLY A 24 -4.92 10.56 6.07
C GLY A 24 -4.06 9.30 6.12
N LYS A 25 -3.60 8.78 4.97
CA LYS A 25 -2.75 7.57 4.88
C LYS A 25 -1.57 7.59 5.85
N ASP A 26 -0.84 8.70 5.95
CA ASP A 26 0.35 8.80 6.82
C ASP A 26 0.00 8.65 8.30
N THR A 27 -1.12 9.22 8.72
CA THR A 27 -1.56 9.15 10.13
C THR A 27 -2.01 7.73 10.49
N VAL A 28 -2.79 7.08 9.62
CA VAL A 28 -3.23 5.69 9.81
C VAL A 28 -2.05 4.73 9.80
N LEU A 29 -1.08 4.91 8.90
CA LEU A 29 0.11 4.06 8.86
C LEU A 29 0.99 4.22 10.09
N ARG A 30 1.17 5.45 10.59
CA ARG A 30 1.90 5.68 11.85
C ARG A 30 1.25 4.92 13.00
N GLU A 31 -0.07 4.94 13.10
CA GLU A 31 -0.82 4.18 14.10
C GLU A 31 -0.72 2.67 13.87
N LEU A 32 -0.84 2.21 12.62
CA LEU A 32 -0.69 0.81 12.26
C LEU A 32 0.67 0.24 12.70
N PHE A 33 1.77 0.95 12.43
CA PHE A 33 3.11 0.52 12.85
C PHE A 33 3.31 0.62 14.37
N ARG A 34 2.60 1.53 15.05
CA ARG A 34 2.61 1.60 16.52
C ARG A 34 1.97 0.36 17.14
N ILE A 35 0.83 -0.10 16.62
CA ILE A 35 0.12 -1.28 17.15
C ILE A 35 0.65 -2.61 16.60
N ALA A 36 1.36 -2.60 15.47
CA ALA A 36 1.88 -3.78 14.80
C ALA A 36 3.35 -3.58 14.36
N PRO A 37 4.31 -3.48 15.30
CA PRO A 37 5.73 -3.23 14.96
C PRO A 37 6.40 -4.39 14.21
N ARG A 38 5.72 -5.52 14.05
CA ARG A 38 6.16 -6.66 13.24
C ARG A 38 6.05 -6.44 11.73
N LEU A 39 5.28 -5.43 11.29
CA LEU A 39 5.12 -5.11 9.89
C LEU A 39 6.35 -4.39 9.35
N GLY A 40 6.77 -4.73 8.14
CA GLY A 40 7.79 -4.00 7.42
C GLY A 40 7.20 -2.80 6.66
N TYR A 41 7.94 -1.69 6.59
CA TYR A 41 7.56 -0.54 5.78
C TYR A 41 8.58 -0.30 4.68
N SER A 42 8.12 -0.18 3.44
CA SER A 42 8.98 0.26 2.34
C SER A 42 8.90 1.77 2.18
N ILE A 43 9.98 2.45 2.58
CA ILE A 43 10.14 3.90 2.40
C ILE A 43 10.32 4.18 0.91
N SER A 44 9.38 4.94 0.33
CA SER A 44 9.40 5.31 -1.09
C SER A 44 10.46 6.37 -1.39
N TYR A 45 11.01 6.33 -2.59
CA TYR A 45 11.79 7.42 -3.16
C TYR A 45 10.86 8.51 -3.70
N THR A 46 11.31 9.78 -3.63
CA THR A 46 10.58 10.89 -4.26
C THR A 46 11.52 12.01 -4.69
N THR A 47 11.13 12.69 -5.77
CA THR A 47 11.82 13.92 -6.25
C THR A 47 11.20 15.20 -5.67
N ARG A 48 10.13 15.08 -4.86
CA ARG A 48 9.54 16.20 -4.16
C ARG A 48 10.48 16.67 -3.03
N PRO A 49 10.67 17.98 -2.87
CA PRO A 49 11.37 18.49 -1.69
C PRO A 49 10.72 18.06 -0.38
N PRO A 50 11.49 17.83 0.70
CA PRO A 50 10.93 17.50 2.00
C PRO A 50 10.04 18.64 2.52
N ARG A 51 8.94 18.28 3.16
CA ARG A 51 8.06 19.21 3.89
C ARG A 51 8.57 19.41 5.32
N PRO A 52 8.14 20.48 6.02
CA PRO A 52 8.46 20.65 7.44
C PRO A 52 8.12 19.41 8.25
N GLY A 53 9.09 18.91 9.01
CA GLY A 53 8.96 17.71 9.85
C GLY A 53 9.18 16.38 9.14
N GLU A 54 9.40 16.35 7.82
CA GLU A 54 9.81 15.15 7.11
C GLU A 54 11.33 14.93 7.22
N VAL A 55 11.73 13.67 7.39
CA VAL A 55 13.13 13.27 7.57
C VAL A 55 13.52 12.29 6.47
N ASP A 56 14.65 12.56 5.81
CA ASP A 56 15.20 11.67 4.79
C ASP A 56 15.51 10.29 5.39
N GLY A 57 15.23 9.25 4.59
CA GLY A 57 15.38 7.86 5.01
C GLY A 57 14.33 7.37 6.01
N THR A 58 13.40 8.24 6.45
CA THR A 58 12.30 7.89 7.37
C THR A 58 10.93 8.17 6.75
N SER A 59 10.69 9.39 6.31
CA SER A 59 9.44 9.79 5.66
C SER A 59 9.42 9.36 4.20
N TYR A 60 10.50 9.66 3.51
CA TYR A 60 10.83 9.30 2.13
C TYR A 60 12.36 9.20 1.99
N SER A 61 12.83 8.57 0.92
CA SER A 61 14.19 8.75 0.41
C SER A 61 14.14 9.87 -0.63
N PHE A 62 14.57 11.08 -0.25
CA PHE A 62 14.52 12.25 -1.14
C PHE A 62 15.72 12.23 -2.09
N VAL A 63 15.46 12.30 -3.39
CA VAL A 63 16.50 12.30 -4.44
C VAL A 63 16.17 13.36 -5.48
N ASP A 64 17.17 13.78 -6.24
CA ASP A 64 16.96 14.59 -7.42
C ASP A 64 16.35 13.77 -8.59
N GLU A 65 15.81 14.46 -9.58
CA GLU A 65 15.15 13.82 -10.71
C GLU A 65 16.13 12.98 -11.54
N ALA A 66 17.37 13.42 -11.72
CA ALA A 66 18.37 12.70 -12.49
C ALA A 66 18.69 11.34 -11.83
N THR A 67 18.87 11.33 -10.51
CA THR A 67 19.09 10.12 -9.71
C THR A 67 17.86 9.19 -9.82
N PHE A 68 16.64 9.73 -9.70
CA PHE A 68 15.41 8.94 -9.79
C PHE A 68 15.29 8.27 -11.17
N LEU A 69 15.49 9.03 -12.25
CA LEU A 69 15.40 8.51 -13.62
C LEU A 69 16.47 7.45 -13.91
N LEU A 70 17.68 7.62 -13.36
CA LEU A 70 18.73 6.60 -13.46
C LEU A 70 18.33 5.30 -12.76
N MET A 71 17.74 5.37 -11.57
CA MET A 71 17.19 4.19 -10.87
C MET A 71 16.08 3.52 -11.67
N ALA A 72 15.18 4.31 -12.28
CA ALA A 72 14.12 3.79 -13.14
C ALA A 72 14.67 3.06 -14.37
N GLN A 73 15.68 3.63 -15.05
CA GLN A 73 16.39 2.99 -16.16
C GLN A 73 17.04 1.65 -15.75
N ARG A 74 17.58 1.58 -14.55
CA ARG A 74 18.18 0.36 -13.99
C ARG A 74 17.17 -0.64 -13.47
N ARG A 75 15.85 -0.35 -13.60
CA ARG A 75 14.75 -1.19 -13.11
C ARG A 75 14.83 -1.49 -11.61
N GLU A 76 15.28 -0.51 -10.84
CA GLU A 76 15.41 -0.65 -9.39
C GLU A 76 14.07 -0.48 -8.65
N PHE A 77 13.02 -0.01 -9.33
CA PHE A 77 11.70 0.19 -8.75
C PHE A 77 10.74 -0.98 -9.06
N LEU A 78 10.03 -1.43 -8.04
CA LEU A 78 8.89 -2.34 -8.15
C LEU A 78 7.73 -1.65 -8.92
N GLU A 79 7.50 -0.38 -8.61
CA GLU A 79 6.59 0.54 -9.27
C GLU A 79 7.10 1.97 -9.15
N TYR A 80 6.72 2.84 -10.04
CA TYR A 80 6.89 4.28 -9.90
C TYR A 80 5.83 5.02 -10.71
N ALA A 81 5.48 6.23 -10.25
CA ALA A 81 4.49 7.10 -10.89
C ALA A 81 4.86 8.58 -10.69
N GLN A 82 4.36 9.42 -11.60
CA GLN A 82 4.43 10.86 -11.42
C GLN A 82 3.11 11.38 -10.81
N VAL A 83 3.18 12.01 -9.65
CA VAL A 83 2.04 12.52 -8.91
C VAL A 83 2.27 14.00 -8.61
N HIS A 84 1.38 14.86 -9.07
CA HIS A 84 1.48 16.32 -8.91
C HIS A 84 2.85 16.89 -9.34
N GLY A 85 3.39 16.42 -10.46
CA GLY A 85 4.66 16.90 -11.01
C GLY A 85 5.92 16.31 -10.38
N HIS A 86 5.82 15.43 -9.38
CA HIS A 86 6.95 14.78 -8.73
C HIS A 86 6.90 13.26 -8.90
N TRP A 87 8.06 12.65 -9.01
CA TRP A 87 8.20 11.21 -9.08
C TRP A 87 8.14 10.58 -7.69
N TYR A 88 7.48 9.43 -7.63
CA TYR A 88 7.45 8.55 -6.46
C TYR A 88 7.71 7.13 -6.92
N GLY A 89 8.50 6.36 -6.15
CA GLY A 89 8.81 4.99 -6.52
C GLY A 89 9.17 4.12 -5.32
N THR A 90 8.83 2.84 -5.42
CA THR A 90 9.10 1.83 -4.41
C THR A 90 10.28 0.97 -4.82
N ALA A 91 11.37 0.96 -4.06
CA ALA A 91 12.54 0.14 -4.36
C ALA A 91 12.23 -1.35 -4.25
N GLU A 92 12.40 -2.09 -5.35
CA GLU A 92 12.11 -3.53 -5.41
C GLU A 92 12.98 -4.33 -4.43
N ALA A 93 14.25 -4.00 -4.33
CA ALA A 93 15.19 -4.70 -3.44
C ALA A 93 14.77 -4.64 -1.97
N ARG A 94 14.32 -3.47 -1.48
CA ARG A 94 13.84 -3.31 -0.09
C ARG A 94 12.61 -4.16 0.20
N VAL A 95 11.67 -4.20 -0.74
CA VAL A 95 10.45 -5.00 -0.61
C VAL A 95 10.80 -6.48 -0.60
N ARG A 96 11.61 -6.93 -1.56
CA ARG A 96 12.04 -8.33 -1.68
C ARG A 96 12.75 -8.81 -0.43
N GLU A 97 13.72 -8.04 0.07
CA GLU A 97 14.45 -8.38 1.31
C GLU A 97 13.50 -8.56 2.51
N GLY A 98 12.55 -7.65 2.69
CA GLY A 98 11.56 -7.76 3.77
C GLY A 98 10.70 -9.00 3.64
N LEU A 99 10.15 -9.26 2.44
CA LEU A 99 9.33 -10.43 2.17
C LEU A 99 10.11 -11.75 2.38
N ASP A 100 11.36 -11.82 1.95
CA ASP A 100 12.21 -13.02 2.07
C ASP A 100 12.60 -13.28 3.55
N ARG A 101 12.61 -12.24 4.38
CA ARG A 101 12.74 -12.34 5.85
C ARG A 101 11.43 -12.73 6.55
N GLY A 102 10.35 -12.96 5.82
CA GLY A 102 9.03 -13.30 6.37
C GLY A 102 8.21 -12.12 6.90
N LEU A 103 8.63 -10.87 6.64
CA LEU A 103 7.89 -9.67 7.05
C LEU A 103 6.73 -9.40 6.09
N ASP A 104 5.57 -9.07 6.63
CA ASP A 104 4.49 -8.50 5.84
C ASP A 104 4.85 -7.04 5.53
N MET A 105 5.15 -6.76 4.25
CA MET A 105 5.67 -5.48 3.79
C MET A 105 4.53 -4.55 3.38
N VAL A 106 4.41 -3.41 4.02
CA VAL A 106 3.39 -2.39 3.72
C VAL A 106 3.95 -1.35 2.76
N LEU A 107 3.23 -1.12 1.66
CA LEU A 107 3.47 -0.04 0.71
C LEU A 107 2.38 1.01 0.83
N LYS A 108 2.79 2.28 0.92
CA LYS A 108 1.91 3.44 0.78
C LYS A 108 2.13 4.04 -0.60
N ILE A 109 1.26 3.72 -1.54
CA ILE A 109 1.37 4.18 -2.92
C ILE A 109 0.05 4.80 -3.41
N ASP A 110 0.10 5.49 -4.52
CA ASP A 110 -1.08 6.01 -5.19
C ASP A 110 -1.82 4.91 -5.98
N VAL A 111 -2.95 5.26 -6.56
CA VAL A 111 -3.78 4.30 -7.31
C VAL A 111 -3.12 3.81 -8.60
N GLN A 112 -2.24 4.62 -9.23
CA GLN A 112 -1.52 4.23 -10.44
C GLN A 112 -0.47 3.17 -10.11
N GLY A 113 0.31 3.38 -9.04
CA GLY A 113 1.28 2.40 -8.53
C GLY A 113 0.60 1.08 -8.13
N ALA A 114 -0.55 1.16 -7.45
CA ALA A 114 -1.32 -0.03 -7.09
C ALA A 114 -1.82 -0.81 -8.31
N ALA A 115 -2.33 -0.12 -9.34
CA ALA A 115 -2.76 -0.73 -10.59
C ALA A 115 -1.58 -1.41 -11.33
N TRP A 116 -0.37 -0.83 -11.24
CA TRP A 116 0.83 -1.42 -11.79
C TRP A 116 1.26 -2.70 -11.06
N ILE A 117 1.19 -2.74 -9.73
CA ILE A 117 1.59 -3.91 -8.91
C ILE A 117 0.60 -5.05 -9.05
N ARG A 118 -0.71 -4.78 -9.09
CA ARG A 118 -1.78 -5.80 -9.03
C ARG A 118 -1.57 -6.98 -9.99
N PRO A 119 -1.28 -6.81 -11.29
CA PRO A 119 -1.08 -7.95 -12.20
C PRO A 119 0.30 -8.63 -12.06
N ARG A 120 1.21 -8.09 -11.24
CA ARG A 120 2.61 -8.52 -11.15
C ARG A 120 2.96 -9.24 -9.85
N VAL A 121 2.16 -9.04 -8.80
CA VAL A 121 2.41 -9.62 -7.49
C VAL A 121 1.18 -10.38 -7.03
N GLU A 122 1.21 -11.69 -7.24
CA GLU A 122 0.15 -12.59 -6.80
C GLU A 122 0.11 -12.66 -5.26
N GLY A 123 -1.09 -12.73 -4.70
CA GLY A 123 -1.31 -12.83 -3.25
C GLY A 123 -1.03 -11.53 -2.47
N ALA A 124 -0.82 -10.39 -3.16
CA ALA A 124 -0.76 -9.10 -2.50
C ALA A 124 -2.15 -8.68 -2.01
N ILE A 125 -2.21 -8.04 -0.83
CA ILE A 125 -3.43 -7.55 -0.20
C ILE A 125 -3.58 -6.07 -0.56
N PHE A 126 -4.67 -5.70 -1.23
CA PHE A 126 -4.94 -4.32 -1.63
C PHE A 126 -6.03 -3.71 -0.75
N VAL A 127 -5.66 -2.67 -0.01
CA VAL A 127 -6.57 -1.92 0.89
C VAL A 127 -6.74 -0.50 0.39
N PHE A 128 -7.97 -0.07 0.18
CA PHE A 128 -8.30 1.30 -0.14
C PHE A 128 -8.80 2.03 1.09
N LEU A 129 -8.14 3.12 1.44
CA LEU A 129 -8.54 3.97 2.55
C LEU A 129 -9.53 5.02 2.07
N LEU A 130 -10.72 5.04 2.66
CA LEU A 130 -11.82 5.95 2.36
C LEU A 130 -11.90 7.07 3.40
N PRO A 131 -12.26 8.29 3.01
CA PRO A 131 -12.71 9.29 3.97
C PRO A 131 -14.09 8.91 4.52
N PRO A 132 -14.52 9.44 5.68
CA PRO A 132 -15.87 9.21 6.19
C PRO A 132 -16.96 9.86 5.31
N SER A 133 -16.63 10.96 4.62
CA SER A 133 -17.47 11.60 3.59
C SER A 133 -16.63 12.41 2.61
N LEU A 134 -17.23 12.78 1.47
CA LEU A 134 -16.58 13.65 0.48
C LEU A 134 -16.38 15.08 1.03
N GLU A 135 -17.31 15.56 1.85
CA GLU A 135 -17.21 16.86 2.51
C GLU A 135 -16.00 16.90 3.44
N GLU A 136 -15.79 15.84 4.21
CA GLU A 136 -14.66 15.72 5.11
C GLU A 136 -13.34 15.64 4.33
N LEU A 137 -13.30 14.93 3.21
CA LEU A 137 -12.14 14.89 2.33
C LEU A 137 -11.81 16.29 1.79
N ARG A 138 -12.83 17.03 1.32
CA ARG A 138 -12.66 18.40 0.84
C ARG A 138 -12.16 19.33 1.93
N ARG A 139 -12.71 19.24 3.13
CA ARG A 139 -12.25 19.99 4.31
C ARG A 139 -10.76 19.72 4.60
N ARG A 140 -10.34 18.46 4.64
CA ARG A 140 -8.94 18.05 4.89
C ARG A 140 -7.98 18.55 3.80
N LEU A 141 -8.42 18.58 2.55
CA LEU A 141 -7.64 19.16 1.45
C LEU A 141 -7.46 20.66 1.61
N THR A 142 -8.51 21.37 1.99
CA THR A 142 -8.51 22.83 2.19
C THR A 142 -7.64 23.25 3.39
N GLU A 143 -7.72 22.55 4.51
CA GLU A 143 -6.96 22.88 5.74
C GLU A 143 -5.43 22.71 5.57
N ARG A 144 -5.01 21.89 4.63
CA ARG A 144 -3.58 21.72 4.29
C ARG A 144 -3.07 22.72 3.27
N ALA A 145 -3.95 23.52 2.69
CA ALA A 145 -3.61 24.38 1.57
C ALA A 145 -3.05 25.72 2.06
N THR A 146 -1.73 25.86 1.95
CA THR A 146 -1.04 27.13 1.74
C THR A 146 -1.00 27.48 0.24
N GLU A 147 -1.83 26.83 -0.57
CA GLU A 147 -1.76 26.78 -2.03
C GLU A 147 -2.84 27.67 -2.67
N SER A 148 -2.70 28.00 -3.95
CA SER A 148 -3.68 28.79 -4.68
C SER A 148 -5.03 28.07 -4.84
N PRO A 149 -6.15 28.79 -5.05
CA PRO A 149 -7.46 28.18 -5.32
C PRO A 149 -7.45 27.19 -6.48
N ASP A 150 -6.71 27.47 -7.55
CA ASP A 150 -6.60 26.60 -8.73
C ASP A 150 -5.94 25.25 -8.39
N THR A 151 -4.91 25.29 -7.54
CA THR A 151 -4.23 24.08 -7.08
C THR A 151 -5.15 23.23 -6.20
N LEU A 152 -5.99 23.86 -5.36
CA LEU A 152 -6.97 23.16 -4.54
C LEU A 152 -8.03 22.45 -5.40
N GLU A 153 -8.55 23.12 -6.44
CA GLU A 153 -9.54 22.53 -7.32
C GLU A 153 -8.95 21.34 -8.11
N LEU A 154 -7.73 21.47 -8.63
CA LEU A 154 -7.04 20.35 -9.28
C LEU A 154 -6.85 19.16 -8.32
N ARG A 155 -6.47 19.42 -7.08
CA ARG A 155 -6.33 18.35 -6.06
C ARG A 155 -7.66 17.69 -5.74
N TRP A 156 -8.75 18.46 -5.72
CA TRP A 156 -10.09 17.94 -5.52
C TRP A 156 -10.52 17.02 -6.66
N GLN A 157 -10.31 17.44 -7.91
CA GLN A 157 -10.60 16.64 -9.10
C GLN A 157 -9.80 15.33 -9.10
N ASN A 158 -8.49 15.40 -8.78
CA ASN A 158 -7.65 14.21 -8.67
C ASN A 158 -8.16 13.26 -7.56
N ALA A 159 -8.53 13.80 -6.41
CA ALA A 159 -9.06 12.99 -5.30
C ALA A 159 -10.37 12.26 -5.68
N GLN A 160 -11.24 12.91 -6.48
CA GLN A 160 -12.45 12.27 -7.01
C GLN A 160 -12.12 11.13 -8.00
N GLN A 161 -11.13 11.34 -8.89
CA GLN A 161 -10.67 10.30 -9.81
C GLN A 161 -10.02 9.12 -9.06
N GLU A 162 -9.25 9.40 -8.01
CA GLU A 162 -8.68 8.36 -7.15
C GLU A 162 -9.79 7.58 -6.42
N MET A 163 -10.83 8.27 -5.90
CA MET A 163 -11.98 7.65 -5.25
C MET A 163 -12.76 6.70 -6.17
N ALA A 164 -12.87 7.01 -7.45
CA ALA A 164 -13.54 6.17 -8.43
C ALA A 164 -12.84 4.81 -8.65
N GLN A 165 -11.60 4.65 -8.21
CA GLN A 165 -10.84 3.41 -8.36
C GLN A 165 -10.96 2.45 -7.16
N GLN A 166 -11.76 2.78 -6.14
CA GLN A 166 -11.91 1.99 -4.92
C GLN A 166 -12.34 0.53 -5.18
N ASP A 167 -13.12 0.28 -6.25
CA ASP A 167 -13.62 -1.06 -6.59
C ASP A 167 -12.54 -2.00 -7.15
N LEU A 168 -11.36 -1.48 -7.47
CA LEU A 168 -10.19 -2.25 -7.87
C LEU A 168 -9.42 -2.83 -6.66
N TYR A 169 -9.87 -2.59 -5.43
CA TYR A 169 -9.19 -3.05 -4.21
C TYR A 169 -9.97 -4.18 -3.54
N ASP A 170 -9.24 -5.07 -2.87
CA ASP A 170 -9.83 -6.23 -2.20
C ASP A 170 -10.60 -5.83 -0.94
N HIS A 171 -10.13 -4.77 -0.27
CA HIS A 171 -10.70 -4.26 0.97
C HIS A 171 -10.84 -2.75 0.94
N ARG A 172 -11.88 -2.24 1.59
CA ARG A 172 -12.15 -0.83 1.81
C ARG A 172 -12.23 -0.55 3.30
N VAL A 173 -11.48 0.44 3.77
CA VAL A 173 -11.45 0.85 5.19
C VAL A 173 -11.74 2.34 5.28
N VAL A 174 -12.75 2.70 6.07
CA VAL A 174 -13.12 4.11 6.29
C VAL A 174 -12.23 4.70 7.40
N ASN A 175 -11.55 5.82 7.11
CA ASN A 175 -10.77 6.58 8.07
C ASN A 175 -11.64 7.67 8.74
N GLY A 176 -12.60 7.24 9.53
CA GLY A 176 -13.34 8.10 10.45
C GLY A 176 -12.52 8.35 11.72
N ASP A 177 -12.12 7.28 12.38
CA ASP A 177 -11.16 7.26 13.49
C ASP A 177 -9.88 6.55 13.06
N VAL A 178 -8.73 7.15 13.38
CA VAL A 178 -7.41 6.67 12.96
C VAL A 178 -7.06 5.31 13.58
N HIS A 179 -7.42 5.12 14.85
CA HIS A 179 -7.11 3.91 15.58
C HIS A 179 -7.99 2.73 15.10
N GLU A 180 -9.28 2.99 14.86
CA GLU A 180 -10.20 2.00 14.28
C GLU A 180 -9.78 1.60 12.87
N ALA A 181 -9.40 2.58 12.02
CA ALA A 181 -8.91 2.31 10.67
C ALA A 181 -7.62 1.46 10.69
N ALA A 182 -6.67 1.78 11.57
CA ALA A 182 -5.44 1.00 11.71
C ALA A 182 -5.71 -0.44 12.18
N ARG A 183 -6.63 -0.62 13.14
CA ARG A 183 -7.07 -1.96 13.60
C ARG A 183 -7.75 -2.75 12.49
N ALA A 184 -8.65 -2.14 11.74
CA ALA A 184 -9.32 -2.80 10.62
C ALA A 184 -8.32 -3.28 9.55
N ILE A 185 -7.30 -2.46 9.23
CA ILE A 185 -6.21 -2.88 8.33
C ILE A 185 -5.43 -4.05 8.92
N LEU A 186 -5.09 -4.00 10.20
CA LEU A 186 -4.38 -5.08 10.88
C LEU A 186 -5.17 -6.40 10.85
N ASP A 187 -6.47 -6.34 11.13
CA ASP A 187 -7.38 -7.50 11.07
C ASP A 187 -7.46 -8.10 9.66
N ILE A 188 -7.47 -7.27 8.62
CA ILE A 188 -7.41 -7.72 7.22
C ILE A 188 -6.10 -8.47 6.97
N ILE A 189 -4.96 -7.91 7.39
CA ILE A 189 -3.66 -8.54 7.24
C ILE A 189 -3.63 -9.90 7.98
N ASP A 190 -4.10 -9.95 9.22
CA ASP A 190 -4.01 -11.16 10.05
C ASP A 190 -4.93 -12.30 9.56
N ARG A 191 -6.07 -11.98 8.95
CA ARG A 191 -7.00 -12.96 8.38
C ARG A 191 -6.65 -13.41 6.97
N SER A 192 -5.83 -12.67 6.25
CA SER A 192 -5.44 -13.04 4.89
C SER A 192 -4.48 -14.23 4.88
N PRO A 193 -4.62 -15.20 3.94
CA PRO A 193 -3.74 -16.36 3.88
C PRO A 193 -2.30 -15.95 3.56
N ARG A 194 -1.34 -16.72 4.06
CA ARG A 194 0.08 -16.53 3.71
C ARG A 194 0.44 -17.34 2.47
N PRO A 195 1.42 -16.88 1.67
CA PRO A 195 1.97 -17.69 0.60
C PRO A 195 2.43 -19.05 1.16
N GLY A 196 1.89 -20.14 0.62
CA GLY A 196 2.18 -21.50 1.07
C GLY A 196 1.16 -22.13 2.02
N ASP A 197 0.20 -21.38 2.57
CA ASP A 197 -0.87 -21.97 3.41
C ASP A 197 -1.83 -22.85 2.60
N ALA A 198 -2.10 -22.47 1.35
CA ALA A 198 -2.93 -23.26 0.44
C ALA A 198 -2.33 -24.65 0.12
N ALA A 199 -1.01 -24.80 0.17
CA ALA A 199 -0.34 -26.09 -0.03
C ALA A 199 -0.46 -27.03 1.19
N ARG A 200 -0.84 -26.54 2.35
CA ARG A 200 -1.00 -27.31 3.59
C ARG A 200 -2.44 -27.77 3.85
N SER A 201 -3.41 -27.14 3.21
CA SER A 201 -4.84 -27.48 3.28
C SER A 201 -5.28 -28.35 2.13
N GLY A 202 -4.49 -29.36 1.75
CA GLY A 202 -4.79 -30.36 0.70
C GLY A 202 -6.09 -31.12 0.95
N GLY A 203 -7.22 -30.46 0.81
CA GLY A 203 -8.54 -31.03 0.63
C GLY A 203 -8.83 -31.09 -0.86
N ALA A 204 -9.00 -32.31 -1.39
CA ALA A 204 -9.35 -32.57 -2.77
C ALA A 204 -10.52 -31.69 -3.25
N PRO A 205 -10.54 -31.22 -4.50
CA PRO A 205 -11.70 -30.55 -5.06
C PRO A 205 -12.87 -31.55 -5.08
N SER A 206 -13.94 -31.25 -4.35
CA SER A 206 -15.19 -31.97 -4.43
C SER A 206 -15.71 -31.86 -5.86
N ALA A 207 -15.89 -33.00 -6.52
CA ALA A 207 -16.48 -33.11 -7.85
C ALA A 207 -17.83 -32.39 -7.92
N PRO A 208 -18.17 -31.78 -9.06
CA PRO A 208 -19.49 -31.18 -9.23
C PRO A 208 -20.57 -32.24 -9.18
N THR A 209 -21.53 -32.06 -8.28
CA THR A 209 -22.74 -32.87 -8.20
C THR A 209 -23.60 -32.59 -9.44
N GLU A 210 -23.70 -33.56 -10.34
CA GLU A 210 -24.69 -33.53 -11.43
C GLU A 210 -26.10 -33.47 -10.86
N VAL A 211 -26.78 -32.35 -11.08
CA VAL A 211 -28.22 -32.23 -10.85
C VAL A 211 -28.95 -32.71 -12.10
N THR A 212 -29.42 -33.94 -12.05
CA THR A 212 -30.33 -34.48 -13.04
C THR A 212 -31.69 -33.76 -12.91
N LYS A 213 -32.15 -33.17 -14.00
CA LYS A 213 -33.45 -32.53 -14.09
C LYS A 213 -34.50 -33.57 -14.49
N PRO A 214 -35.71 -33.54 -13.93
CA PRO A 214 -36.83 -34.37 -14.37
C PRO A 214 -37.41 -33.96 -15.72
#